data_a2a055325ec3e9a25b3df063900af683
#
_entry.id   a2a055325ec3e9a25b3df063900af683
#
_cell.length_a   1.000
_cell.length_b   1.000
_cell.length_c   1.000
_cell.angle_alpha   90.00
_cell.angle_beta   90.00
_cell.angle_gamma   90.00
#
_symmetry.space_group_name_H-M   'P 1'
#
loop_
_entity.id
_entity.type
_entity.pdbx_description
1 polymer ?
#
loop_
_entity_poly.entity_id
_entity_poly.type
_entity_poly.pdbx_seq_one_letter_code
_entity_poly.pdbx_strand_id
1 'polypeptide(L)'
;MPIKESAKKALRQAKKHRVLNLARAKAVKDITKKIKKMVVAGSKDEAKKLIAQAYQAIDKAAKRGVIKKNTAARKKSRLMRMLNK
;
A
#
# COMPACT_ATOMS: atom_id res chain seq x y z
N MET A 1 -34.48 9.45 16.86
CA MET A 1 -33.62 9.25 18.02
C MET A 1 -32.20 9.59 17.69
N PRO A 2 -31.51 10.43 18.50
CA PRO A 2 -30.11 10.81 18.22
C PRO A 2 -29.15 9.65 18.11
N ILE A 3 -29.38 8.60 18.90
CA ILE A 3 -28.51 7.41 18.94
C ILE A 3 -28.48 6.68 17.60
N LYS A 4 -29.63 6.56 16.94
CA LYS A 4 -29.73 5.90 15.63
C LYS A 4 -28.97 6.66 14.55
N GLU A 5 -29.07 7.99 14.55
CA GLU A 5 -28.37 8.83 13.57
C GLU A 5 -26.87 8.76 13.76
N SER A 6 -26.39 8.80 15.01
CA SER A 6 -24.98 8.66 15.34
C SER A 6 -24.44 7.30 14.90
N ALA A 7 -25.20 6.22 15.12
CA ALA A 7 -24.83 4.88 14.71
C ALA A 7 -24.75 4.76 13.19
N LYS A 8 -25.71 5.34 12.47
CA LYS A 8 -25.69 5.36 10.98
C LYS A 8 -24.49 6.11 10.45
N LYS A 9 -24.17 7.26 11.05
CA LYS A 9 -23.01 8.07 10.67
C LYS A 9 -21.72 7.29 10.90
N ALA A 10 -21.59 6.63 12.06
CA ALA A 10 -20.44 5.80 12.39
C ALA A 10 -20.27 4.64 11.40
N LEU A 11 -21.38 3.99 11.01
CA LEU A 11 -21.34 2.92 10.01
C LEU A 11 -20.89 3.42 8.65
N ARG A 12 -21.37 4.58 8.22
CA ARG A 12 -20.94 5.17 6.94
C ARG A 12 -19.45 5.49 6.95
N GLN A 13 -18.95 6.06 8.04
CA GLN A 13 -17.52 6.36 8.19
C GLN A 13 -16.70 5.09 8.20
N ALA A 14 -17.14 4.06 8.90
CA ALA A 14 -16.47 2.77 8.95
C ALA A 14 -16.38 2.13 7.57
N LYS A 15 -17.45 2.19 6.78
CA LYS A 15 -17.45 1.70 5.40
C LYS A 15 -16.46 2.46 4.52
N LYS A 16 -16.45 3.79 4.62
CA LYS A 16 -15.50 4.62 3.86
C LYS A 16 -14.06 4.28 4.22
N HIS A 17 -13.75 4.14 5.51
CA HIS A 17 -12.41 3.77 5.96
C HIS A 17 -12.01 2.39 5.44
N ARG A 18 -12.93 1.43 5.48
CA ARG A 18 -12.68 0.08 4.99
C ARG A 18 -12.35 0.08 3.49
N VAL A 19 -13.13 0.79 2.70
CA VAL A 19 -12.91 0.91 1.25
C VAL A 19 -11.56 1.55 0.97
N LEU A 20 -11.23 2.65 1.66
CA LEU A 20 -9.94 3.33 1.51
C LEU A 20 -8.77 2.41 1.92
N ASN A 21 -8.94 1.67 3.01
CA ASN A 21 -7.90 0.75 3.49
C ASN A 21 -7.66 -0.39 2.51
N LEU A 22 -8.74 -0.95 1.94
CA LEU A 22 -8.64 -1.98 0.92
C LEU A 22 -7.95 -1.46 -0.34
N ALA A 23 -8.29 -0.24 -0.76
CA ALA A 23 -7.67 0.40 -1.92
C ALA A 23 -6.17 0.61 -1.68
N ARG A 24 -5.77 1.04 -0.48
CA ARG A 24 -4.37 1.22 -0.12
C ARG A 24 -3.60 -0.09 -0.10
N ALA A 25 -4.20 -1.14 0.48
CA ALA A 25 -3.59 -2.48 0.49
C ALA A 25 -3.41 -3.02 -0.93
N LYS A 26 -4.42 -2.83 -1.77
CA LYS A 26 -4.35 -3.24 -3.18
C LYS A 26 -3.29 -2.46 -3.94
N ALA A 27 -3.18 -1.15 -3.71
CA ALA A 27 -2.16 -0.31 -4.34
C ALA A 27 -0.76 -0.81 -4.02
N VAL A 28 -0.49 -1.18 -2.77
CA VAL A 28 0.80 -1.75 -2.35
C VAL A 28 1.08 -3.05 -3.08
N LYS A 29 0.11 -3.95 -3.14
CA LYS A 29 0.26 -5.24 -3.84
C LYS A 29 0.50 -5.05 -5.34
N ASP A 30 -0.28 -4.19 -5.97
CA ASP A 30 -0.21 -3.96 -7.41
C ASP A 30 1.14 -3.37 -7.81
N ILE A 31 1.62 -2.35 -7.09
CA ILE A 31 2.91 -1.71 -7.38
C ILE A 31 4.06 -2.69 -7.14
N THR A 32 3.99 -3.51 -6.12
CA THR A 32 4.99 -4.54 -5.82
C THR A 32 5.06 -5.56 -6.94
N LYS A 33 3.91 -6.05 -7.42
CA LYS A 33 3.84 -6.98 -8.54
C LYS A 33 4.41 -6.37 -9.82
N LYS A 34 4.08 -5.12 -10.08
CA LYS A 34 4.55 -4.40 -11.26
C LYS A 34 6.06 -4.28 -11.28
N ILE A 35 6.66 -3.90 -10.16
CA ILE A 35 8.11 -3.80 -10.01
C ILE A 35 8.76 -5.17 -10.20
N LYS A 36 8.19 -6.21 -9.58
CA LYS A 36 8.69 -7.58 -9.68
C LYS A 36 8.70 -8.06 -11.14
N LYS A 37 7.63 -7.80 -11.88
CA LYS A 37 7.55 -8.15 -13.31
C LYS A 37 8.62 -7.41 -14.12
N MET A 38 8.84 -6.14 -13.84
CA MET A 38 9.85 -5.34 -14.53
C MET A 38 11.26 -5.86 -14.28
N VAL A 39 11.56 -6.24 -13.04
CA VAL A 39 12.87 -6.80 -12.69
C VAL A 39 13.10 -8.12 -13.43
N VAL A 40 12.08 -8.99 -13.47
CA VAL A 40 12.16 -10.27 -14.19
C VAL A 40 12.34 -10.06 -15.69
N ALA A 41 11.68 -9.04 -16.25
CA ALA A 41 11.79 -8.69 -17.67
C ALA A 41 13.11 -7.98 -18.02
N GLY A 42 13.95 -7.66 -17.03
CA GLY A 42 15.21 -6.97 -17.24
C GLY A 42 15.12 -5.46 -17.30
N SER A 43 13.94 -4.88 -17.02
CA SER A 43 13.71 -3.43 -17.06
C SER A 43 13.96 -2.79 -15.69
N LYS A 44 15.18 -2.95 -15.16
CA LYS A 44 15.55 -2.43 -13.84
C LYS A 44 15.44 -0.91 -13.73
N ASP A 45 15.76 -0.19 -14.78
CA ASP A 45 15.69 1.29 -14.79
C ASP A 45 14.25 1.77 -14.62
N GLU A 46 13.30 1.14 -15.30
CA GLU A 46 11.88 1.45 -15.15
C GLU A 46 11.37 1.06 -13.76
N ALA A 47 11.85 -0.06 -13.23
CA ALA A 47 11.52 -0.49 -11.88
C ALA A 47 12.02 0.52 -10.84
N LYS A 48 13.20 1.09 -11.02
CA LYS A 48 13.73 2.14 -10.14
C LYS A 48 12.85 3.40 -10.14
N LYS A 49 12.30 3.76 -11.27
CA LYS A 49 11.37 4.90 -11.37
C LYS A 49 10.10 4.66 -10.55
N LEU A 50 9.63 3.42 -10.51
CA LEU A 50 8.45 3.05 -9.75
C LEU A 50 8.71 2.87 -8.25
N ILE A 51 9.98 2.74 -7.84
CA ILE A 51 10.32 2.50 -6.44
C ILE A 51 9.85 3.66 -5.54
N ALA A 52 9.95 4.89 -6.01
CA ALA A 52 9.47 6.05 -5.27
C ALA A 52 7.96 5.98 -5.02
N GLN A 53 7.20 5.59 -6.02
CA GLN A 53 5.76 5.38 -5.91
C GLN A 53 5.43 4.24 -4.95
N ALA A 54 6.20 3.14 -5.02
CA ALA A 54 6.03 2.00 -4.12
C ALA A 54 6.28 2.40 -2.68
N TYR A 55 7.34 3.14 -2.41
CA TYR A 55 7.67 3.63 -1.08
C TYR A 55 6.57 4.54 -0.54
N GLN A 56 6.06 5.43 -1.37
CA GLN A 56 4.97 6.33 -1.00
C GLN A 56 3.71 5.53 -0.64
N ALA A 57 3.33 4.55 -1.44
CA ALA A 57 2.16 3.71 -1.17
C ALA A 57 2.33 2.91 0.12
N ILE A 58 3.52 2.32 0.33
CA ILE A 58 3.83 1.54 1.53
C ILE A 58 3.80 2.44 2.77
N ASP A 59 4.41 3.61 2.71
CA ASP A 59 4.44 4.57 3.83
C ASP A 59 3.05 5.07 4.17
N LYS A 60 2.22 5.39 3.18
CA LYS A 60 0.83 5.78 3.41
C LYS A 60 0.03 4.66 4.08
N ALA A 61 0.20 3.43 3.60
CA ALA A 61 -0.48 2.28 4.17
C ALA A 61 -0.06 2.05 5.63
N ALA A 62 1.23 2.20 5.93
CA ALA A 62 1.75 2.07 7.29
C ALA A 62 1.24 3.20 8.19
N LYS A 63 1.24 4.44 7.69
CA LYS A 63 0.76 5.60 8.43
C LYS A 63 -0.72 5.49 8.79
N ARG A 64 -1.52 4.90 7.91
CA ARG A 64 -2.96 4.72 8.12
C ARG A 64 -3.30 3.44 8.87
N GLY A 65 -2.30 2.65 9.24
CA GLY A 65 -2.51 1.42 9.99
C GLY A 65 -2.99 0.23 9.15
N VAL A 66 -2.96 0.35 7.83
CA VAL A 66 -3.34 -0.74 6.93
C VAL A 66 -2.33 -1.88 7.01
N ILE A 67 -1.06 -1.53 7.13
CA ILE A 67 0.03 -2.48 7.36
C ILE A 67 0.86 -2.02 8.57
N LYS A 68 1.52 -2.96 9.23
CA LYS A 68 2.38 -2.66 10.37
C LYS A 68 3.70 -2.05 9.89
N LYS A 69 4.33 -1.20 10.72
CA LYS A 69 5.62 -0.58 10.42
C LYS A 69 6.68 -1.61 10.03
N ASN A 70 6.74 -2.72 10.76
CA ASN A 70 7.70 -3.79 10.47
C ASN A 70 7.46 -4.42 9.11
N THR A 71 6.20 -4.64 8.76
CA THR A 71 5.82 -5.17 7.45
C THR A 71 6.20 -4.19 6.34
N ALA A 72 5.98 -2.89 6.55
CA ALA A 72 6.35 -1.85 5.61
C ALA A 72 7.86 -1.84 5.38
N ALA A 73 8.65 -1.91 6.44
CA ALA A 73 10.12 -1.96 6.36
C ALA A 73 10.60 -3.19 5.58
N ARG A 74 10.00 -4.35 5.83
CA ARG A 74 10.33 -5.58 5.10
C ARG A 74 10.03 -5.47 3.61
N LYS A 75 8.87 -4.91 3.26
CA LYS A 75 8.47 -4.72 1.87
C LYS A 75 9.44 -3.80 1.13
N LYS A 76 9.83 -2.70 1.75
CA LYS A 76 10.82 -1.77 1.20
C LYS A 76 12.17 -2.47 0.99
N SER A 77 12.64 -3.21 1.99
CA SER A 77 13.91 -3.95 1.91
C SER A 77 13.89 -4.97 0.78
N ARG A 78 12.80 -5.72 0.63
CA ARG A 78 12.66 -6.71 -0.44
C ARG A 78 12.69 -6.07 -1.82
N LEU A 79 12.02 -4.94 -1.98
CA LEU A 79 12.01 -4.20 -3.24
C LEU A 79 13.42 -3.73 -3.62
N MET A 80 14.16 -3.18 -2.66
CA MET A 80 15.53 -2.75 -2.90
C MET A 80 16.45 -3.91 -3.24
N ARG A 81 16.29 -5.06 -2.59
CA ARG A 81 17.06 -6.26 -2.91
C ARG A 81 16.81 -6.75 -4.32
N MET A 82 15.56 -6.73 -4.76
CA MET A 82 15.23 -7.11 -6.14
C MET A 82 15.90 -6.21 -7.17
N LEU A 83 15.97 -4.91 -6.88
CA LEU A 83 16.60 -3.94 -7.77
C LEU A 83 18.13 -4.06 -7.79
N ASN A 84 18.72 -4.43 -6.67
CA ASN A 84 20.18 -4.52 -6.52
C ASN A 84 20.76 -5.86 -6.99
N LYS A 85 19.91 -6.82 -7.29
CA LYS A 85 20.35 -8.09 -7.92
C LYS A 85 20.56 -7.89 -9.43
#